data_2ce8c53f28e102158a6f21491bccb9ae
#
_entry.id   2ce8c53f28e102158a6f21491bccb9ae
#
_cell.length_a   1.000
_cell.length_b   1.000
_cell.length_c   1.000
_cell.angle_alpha   90.00
_cell.angle_beta   90.00
_cell.angle_gamma   90.00
#
_symmetry.space_group_name_H-M   'P 1'
#
loop_
_entity.id
_entity.type
_entity.pdbx_description
1 polymer ?
#
loop_
_entity_poly.entity_id
_entity_poly.type
_entity_poly.pdbx_seq_one_letter_code
_entity_poly.pdbx_strand_id
1 'polypeptide(L)'
;MNPDNQVLNLFLLALPIACAAWTVTHEEVFREPREYCVKQSQNCKSILIRKFFYLFTCEYCFSHYVTAFFIIITNYHLFFNDWRGYLIGGFALVWIANIYMSAFARLRVDTKREKMEADIKEAELKEVKEEAKAHH
;
A
#
# COMPACT_ATOMS: atom_id res chain seq x y z
N MET A 1 8.48 27.47 -11.49
CA MET A 1 7.75 26.24 -11.91
C MET A 1 6.28 26.60 -11.97
N ASN A 2 5.59 26.33 -13.08
CA ASN A 2 4.17 26.67 -13.22
C ASN A 2 3.32 25.88 -12.20
N PRO A 3 2.29 26.47 -11.59
CA PRO A 3 1.44 25.82 -10.59
C PRO A 3 0.79 24.52 -11.13
N ASP A 4 0.41 24.51 -12.40
CA ASP A 4 -0.20 23.35 -13.05
C ASP A 4 0.76 22.15 -13.08
N ASN A 5 2.04 22.38 -13.32
CA ASN A 5 3.06 21.35 -13.31
C ASN A 5 3.35 20.83 -11.89
N GLN A 6 3.21 21.67 -10.87
CA GLN A 6 3.40 21.25 -9.47
C GLN A 6 2.31 20.26 -9.04
N VAL A 7 1.05 20.54 -9.39
CA VAL A 7 -0.09 19.67 -9.07
C VAL A 7 0.02 18.34 -9.85
N LEU A 8 0.37 18.39 -11.13
CA LEU A 8 0.57 17.18 -11.92
C LEU A 8 1.69 16.31 -11.33
N ASN A 9 2.82 16.93 -11.00
CA ASN A 9 3.95 16.22 -10.38
C ASN A 9 3.59 15.63 -9.02
N LEU A 10 2.72 16.28 -8.25
CA LEU A 10 2.20 15.76 -6.98
C LEU A 10 1.49 14.42 -7.18
N PHE A 11 0.58 14.33 -8.13
CA PHE A 11 -0.15 13.10 -8.45
C PHE A 11 0.75 12.02 -9.04
N LEU A 12 1.65 12.38 -9.96
CA LEU A 12 2.58 11.44 -10.57
C LEU A 12 3.60 10.88 -9.56
N LEU A 13 4.10 11.72 -8.65
CA LEU A 13 5.06 11.29 -7.63
C LEU A 13 4.40 10.42 -6.54
N ALA A 14 3.13 10.65 -6.26
CA ALA A 14 2.39 9.83 -5.30
C ALA A 14 2.21 8.37 -5.76
N LEU A 15 2.22 8.09 -7.07
CA LEU A 15 2.10 6.73 -7.61
C LEU A 15 3.26 5.82 -7.20
N PRO A 16 4.54 6.15 -7.47
CA PRO A 16 5.65 5.30 -7.04
C PRO A 16 5.78 5.21 -5.52
N ILE A 17 5.39 6.25 -4.79
CA ILE A 17 5.35 6.22 -3.32
C ILE A 17 4.31 5.19 -2.85
N ALA A 18 3.10 5.22 -3.40
CA ALA A 18 2.04 4.26 -3.08
C ALA A 18 2.45 2.84 -3.45
N CYS A 19 3.05 2.65 -4.63
CA CYS A 19 3.54 1.35 -5.09
C CYS A 19 4.62 0.80 -4.15
N ALA A 20 5.62 1.59 -3.79
CA ALA A 20 6.70 1.16 -2.89
C ALA A 20 6.18 0.84 -1.49
N ALA A 21 5.32 1.70 -0.94
CA ALA A 21 4.72 1.48 0.38
C ALA A 21 3.86 0.21 0.39
N TRP A 22 3.02 0.00 -0.62
CA TRP A 22 2.20 -1.19 -0.76
C TRP A 22 3.04 -2.46 -0.86
N THR A 23 4.07 -2.47 -1.73
CA THR A 23 4.93 -3.63 -1.95
C THR A 23 5.59 -4.09 -0.66
N VAL A 24 6.14 -3.18 0.13
CA VAL A 24 6.80 -3.54 1.39
C VAL A 24 5.81 -4.02 2.45
N THR A 25 4.62 -3.43 2.52
CA THR A 25 3.67 -3.72 3.60
C THR A 25 2.72 -4.88 3.30
N HIS A 26 2.48 -5.22 2.04
CA HIS A 26 1.46 -6.19 1.65
C HIS A 26 1.96 -7.38 0.82
N GLU A 27 3.03 -7.21 0.03
CA GLU A 27 3.47 -8.30 -0.85
C GLU A 27 4.25 -9.38 -0.09
N GLU A 28 4.17 -10.60 -0.60
CA GLU A 28 4.77 -11.79 0.04
C GLU A 28 6.30 -11.76 0.05
N VAL A 29 6.90 -11.07 -0.92
CA VAL A 29 8.37 -10.90 -1.02
C VAL A 29 8.95 -10.31 0.28
N PHE A 30 8.20 -9.42 0.94
CA PHE A 30 8.61 -8.79 2.20
C PHE A 30 7.91 -9.41 3.43
N ARG A 31 7.28 -10.59 3.29
CA ARG A 31 6.60 -11.24 4.41
C ARG A 31 7.53 -11.60 5.54
N GLU A 32 8.66 -12.24 5.23
CA GLU A 32 9.63 -12.67 6.24
C GLU A 32 10.25 -11.51 7.04
N PRO A 33 10.79 -10.45 6.39
CA PRO A 33 11.24 -9.26 7.10
C PRO A 33 10.14 -8.61 7.95
N ARG A 34 8.93 -8.56 7.43
CA ARG A 34 7.77 -7.99 8.15
C ARG A 34 7.38 -8.81 9.37
N GLU A 35 7.33 -10.14 9.27
CA GLU A 35 7.07 -11.03 10.41
C GLU A 35 8.14 -10.91 11.48
N TYR A 36 9.40 -10.77 11.09
CA TYR A 36 10.50 -10.49 12.00
C TYR A 36 10.28 -9.16 12.74
N CYS A 37 9.91 -8.09 12.02
CA CYS A 37 9.60 -6.80 12.61
C CYS A 37 8.42 -6.87 13.58
N VAL A 38 7.36 -7.61 13.25
CA VAL A 38 6.20 -7.84 14.14
C VAL A 38 6.64 -8.54 15.43
N LYS A 39 7.42 -9.62 15.33
CA LYS A 39 7.94 -10.35 16.50
C LYS A 39 8.81 -9.46 17.38
N GLN A 40 9.69 -8.67 16.77
CA GLN A 40 10.53 -7.72 17.53
C GLN A 40 9.71 -6.59 18.16
N SER A 41 8.66 -6.10 17.50
CA SER A 41 7.79 -5.08 18.05
C SER A 41 7.04 -5.55 19.30
N GLN A 42 6.78 -6.85 19.42
CA GLN A 42 6.11 -7.43 20.60
C GLN A 42 7.10 -7.79 21.73
N ASN A 43 8.32 -8.19 21.41
CA ASN A 43 9.30 -8.73 22.36
C ASN A 43 10.30 -7.69 22.90
N CYS A 44 10.47 -6.54 22.25
CA CYS A 44 11.43 -5.54 22.68
C CYS A 44 10.96 -4.79 23.92
N LYS A 45 11.82 -4.74 24.94
CA LYS A 45 11.60 -3.98 26.19
C LYS A 45 11.67 -2.46 25.98
N SER A 46 12.40 -1.99 24.96
CA SER A 46 12.51 -0.57 24.67
C SER A 46 11.32 -0.09 23.83
N ILE A 47 10.62 0.92 24.31
CA ILE A 47 9.45 1.52 23.65
C ILE A 47 9.84 2.11 22.27
N LEU A 48 11.01 2.73 22.15
CA LEU A 48 11.49 3.34 20.90
C LEU A 48 11.77 2.28 19.83
N ILE A 49 12.45 1.20 20.21
CA ILE A 49 12.77 0.11 19.29
C ILE A 49 11.48 -0.61 18.85
N ARG A 50 10.57 -0.86 19.81
CA ARG A 50 9.27 -1.45 19.53
C ARG A 50 8.45 -0.61 18.55
N LYS A 51 8.40 0.72 18.75
CA LYS A 51 7.71 1.63 17.81
C LYS A 51 8.38 1.67 16.44
N PHE A 52 9.70 1.62 16.40
CA PHE A 52 10.44 1.57 15.12
C PHE A 52 10.05 0.34 14.29
N PHE A 53 10.05 -0.86 14.88
CA PHE A 53 9.62 -2.06 14.19
C PHE A 53 8.13 -2.04 13.81
N TYR A 54 7.27 -1.45 14.63
CA TYR A 54 5.86 -1.27 14.32
C TYR A 54 5.64 -0.39 13.08
N LEU A 55 6.51 0.57 12.81
CA LEU A 55 6.43 1.45 11.64
C LEU A 55 6.48 0.68 10.31
N PHE A 56 7.25 -0.41 10.23
CA PHE A 56 7.32 -1.26 9.05
C PHE A 56 6.06 -2.11 8.82
N THR A 57 5.23 -2.27 9.83
CA THR A 57 3.96 -3.01 9.73
C THR A 57 2.77 -2.10 9.47
N CYS A 58 2.92 -0.82 9.75
CA CYS A 58 1.89 0.19 9.53
C CYS A 58 2.07 0.84 8.15
N GLU A 59 1.16 0.55 7.24
CA GLU A 59 1.12 1.09 5.87
C GLU A 59 1.21 2.63 5.83
N TYR A 60 0.39 3.29 6.65
CA TYR A 60 0.36 4.74 6.74
C TYR A 60 1.70 5.32 7.26
N CYS A 61 2.26 4.71 8.31
CA CYS A 61 3.53 5.17 8.88
C CYS A 61 4.69 4.96 7.89
N PHE A 62 4.71 3.83 7.21
CA PHE A 62 5.75 3.51 6.24
C PHE A 62 5.72 4.45 5.04
N SER A 63 4.54 4.85 4.58
CA SER A 63 4.40 5.80 3.48
C SER A 63 5.07 7.16 3.73
N HIS A 64 5.18 7.60 4.99
CA HIS A 64 5.92 8.82 5.33
C HIS A 64 7.42 8.69 5.07
N TYR A 65 8.03 7.55 5.38
CA TYR A 65 9.46 7.31 5.11
C TYR A 65 9.73 7.21 3.62
N VAL A 66 8.89 6.51 2.89
CA VAL A 66 8.99 6.42 1.43
C VAL A 66 8.84 7.81 0.82
N THR A 67 7.89 8.61 1.29
CA THR A 67 7.68 9.98 0.82
C THR A 67 8.90 10.86 1.10
N ALA A 68 9.45 10.82 2.31
CA ALA A 68 10.65 11.58 2.66
C ALA A 68 11.84 11.20 1.75
N PHE A 69 12.02 9.91 1.49
CA PHE A 69 13.04 9.42 0.57
C PHE A 69 12.85 9.97 -0.86
N PHE A 70 11.63 9.91 -1.40
CA PHE A 70 11.35 10.45 -2.73
C PHE A 70 11.49 11.98 -2.80
N ILE A 71 11.10 12.71 -1.76
CA ILE A 71 11.30 14.17 -1.68
C ILE A 71 12.79 14.52 -1.72
N ILE A 72 13.63 13.79 -1.00
CA ILE A 72 15.09 14.02 -1.00
C ILE A 72 15.68 13.77 -2.39
N ILE A 73 15.28 12.69 -3.08
CA ILE A 73 15.78 12.36 -4.41
C ILE A 73 15.31 13.36 -5.47
N THR A 74 14.02 13.72 -5.44
CA THR A 74 13.40 14.55 -6.48
C THR A 74 13.51 16.05 -6.19
N ASN A 75 13.92 16.42 -4.98
CA ASN A 75 13.92 17.79 -4.49
C ASN A 75 12.55 18.48 -4.69
N TYR A 76 11.47 17.70 -4.56
CA TYR A 76 10.12 18.17 -4.78
C TYR A 76 9.64 19.06 -3.63
N HIS A 77 9.15 20.25 -3.96
CA HIS A 77 8.55 21.19 -3.02
C HIS A 77 7.25 21.75 -3.61
N LEU A 78 6.29 22.03 -2.76
CA LEU A 78 4.96 22.52 -3.14
C LEU A 78 4.77 23.94 -2.61
N PHE A 79 4.37 24.88 -3.48
CA PHE A 79 4.11 26.30 -3.24
C PHE A 79 5.32 27.14 -2.82
N PHE A 80 6.15 26.68 -1.89
CA PHE A 80 7.26 27.45 -1.32
C PHE A 80 8.60 26.74 -1.59
N ASN A 81 9.64 27.52 -1.91
CA ASN A 81 11.00 27.01 -2.10
C ASN A 81 11.77 26.79 -0.78
N ASP A 82 11.08 26.93 0.34
CA ASP A 82 11.62 26.77 1.69
C ASP A 82 11.27 25.39 2.27
N TRP A 83 11.77 25.11 3.47
CA TRP A 83 11.45 23.89 4.22
C TRP A 83 9.94 23.65 4.39
N ARG A 84 9.13 24.73 4.39
CA ARG A 84 7.65 24.65 4.42
C ARG A 84 7.07 23.97 3.19
N GLY A 85 7.65 24.20 2.01
CA GLY A 85 7.24 23.54 0.76
C GLY A 85 7.48 22.04 0.78
N TYR A 86 8.55 21.59 1.42
CA TYR A 86 8.83 20.18 1.62
C TYR A 86 7.85 19.52 2.58
N LEU A 87 7.50 20.19 3.68
CA LEU A 87 6.51 19.68 4.64
C LEU A 87 5.12 19.57 4.02
N ILE A 88 4.66 20.66 3.38
CA ILE A 88 3.33 20.67 2.74
C ILE A 88 3.28 19.63 1.61
N GLY A 89 4.30 19.60 0.76
CA GLY A 89 4.42 18.61 -0.30
C GLY A 89 4.46 17.18 0.23
N GLY A 90 5.20 16.94 1.30
CA GLY A 90 5.29 15.64 1.96
C GLY A 90 3.95 15.13 2.49
N PHE A 91 3.22 15.95 3.23
CA PHE A 91 1.89 15.59 3.72
C PHE A 91 0.88 15.36 2.59
N ALA A 92 0.91 16.21 1.56
CA ALA A 92 0.05 16.05 0.39
C ALA A 92 0.36 14.74 -0.36
N LEU A 93 1.63 14.41 -0.56
CA LEU A 93 2.07 13.17 -1.20
C LEU A 93 1.65 11.94 -0.40
N VAL A 94 1.85 11.94 0.92
CA VAL A 94 1.41 10.86 1.80
C VAL A 94 -0.10 10.67 1.72
N TRP A 95 -0.87 11.75 1.74
CA TRP A 95 -2.32 11.68 1.66
C TRP A 95 -2.80 11.06 0.34
N ILE A 96 -2.27 11.52 -0.79
CA ILE A 96 -2.62 11.00 -2.11
C ILE A 96 -2.13 9.54 -2.27
N ALA A 97 -0.94 9.22 -1.83
CA ALA A 97 -0.43 7.84 -1.86
C ALA A 97 -1.32 6.88 -1.07
N ASN A 98 -1.82 7.29 0.10
CA ASN A 98 -2.75 6.48 0.88
C ASN A 98 -4.12 6.32 0.22
N ILE A 99 -4.62 7.35 -0.50
CA ILE A 99 -5.83 7.22 -1.32
C ILE A 99 -5.61 6.18 -2.43
N TYR A 100 -4.47 6.22 -3.13
CA TYR A 100 -4.13 5.23 -4.16
C TYR A 100 -4.04 3.81 -3.59
N MET A 101 -3.39 3.63 -2.45
CA MET A 101 -3.32 2.32 -1.79
C MET A 101 -4.70 1.82 -1.37
N SER A 102 -5.54 2.66 -0.81
CA SER A 102 -6.90 2.32 -0.41
C SER A 102 -7.79 1.95 -1.62
N ALA A 103 -7.65 2.68 -2.72
CA ALA A 103 -8.36 2.36 -3.96
C ALA A 103 -7.89 1.02 -4.54
N PHE A 104 -6.58 0.78 -4.57
CA PHE A 104 -6.00 -0.47 -5.03
C PHE A 104 -6.41 -1.66 -4.16
N ALA A 105 -6.45 -1.49 -2.83
CA ALA A 105 -6.93 -2.50 -1.90
C ALA A 105 -8.37 -2.92 -2.19
N ARG A 106 -9.27 -1.97 -2.44
CA ARG A 106 -10.66 -2.24 -2.82
C ARG A 106 -10.75 -3.03 -4.11
N LEU A 107 -10.05 -2.60 -5.15
CA LEU A 107 -10.02 -3.30 -6.44
C LEU A 107 -9.52 -4.75 -6.28
N ARG A 108 -8.50 -4.98 -5.47
CA ARG A 108 -7.99 -6.34 -5.18
C ARG A 108 -9.02 -7.22 -4.46
N VAL A 109 -9.75 -6.64 -3.51
CA VAL A 109 -10.81 -7.37 -2.78
C VAL A 109 -11.94 -7.75 -3.73
N ASP A 110 -12.40 -6.83 -4.57
CA ASP A 110 -13.46 -7.09 -5.53
C ASP A 110 -13.06 -8.17 -6.54
N THR A 111 -11.85 -8.11 -7.08
CA THR A 111 -11.30 -9.16 -7.97
C THR A 111 -11.22 -10.53 -7.30
N LYS A 112 -10.86 -10.58 -6.01
CA LYS A 112 -10.83 -11.85 -5.26
C LYS A 112 -12.24 -12.41 -5.02
N ARG A 113 -13.20 -11.55 -4.74
CA ARG A 113 -14.61 -11.96 -4.58
C ARG A 113 -15.18 -12.54 -5.87
N GLU A 114 -14.96 -11.87 -7.00
CA GLU A 114 -15.41 -12.36 -8.31
C GLU A 114 -14.79 -13.73 -8.64
N LYS A 115 -13.50 -13.94 -8.35
CA LYS A 115 -12.86 -15.24 -8.52
C LYS A 115 -13.48 -16.32 -7.64
N MET A 116 -13.69 -16.04 -6.36
CA MET A 116 -14.31 -16.99 -5.44
C MET A 116 -15.75 -17.35 -5.87
N GLU A 117 -16.54 -16.37 -6.32
CA GLU A 117 -17.89 -16.61 -6.83
C GLU A 117 -17.85 -17.46 -8.11
N ALA A 118 -16.88 -17.25 -8.99
CA ALA A 118 -16.68 -18.07 -10.18
C ALA A 118 -16.31 -19.51 -9.83
N ASP A 119 -15.39 -19.69 -8.88
CA ASP A 119 -14.94 -21.01 -8.42
C ASP A 119 -16.09 -21.79 -7.75
N ILE A 120 -16.92 -21.12 -6.95
CA ILE A 120 -18.12 -21.72 -6.31
C ILE A 120 -19.11 -22.18 -7.38
N LYS A 121 -19.44 -21.33 -8.35
CA LYS A 121 -20.36 -21.69 -9.45
C LYS A 121 -19.82 -22.86 -10.29
N GLU A 122 -18.51 -22.92 -10.50
CA GLU A 122 -17.90 -24.04 -11.23
C GLU A 122 -17.99 -25.34 -10.43
N ALA A 123 -17.81 -25.29 -9.10
CA ALA A 123 -17.96 -26.44 -8.23
C ALA A 123 -19.43 -26.95 -8.22
N GLU A 124 -20.39 -26.06 -8.06
CA GLU A 124 -21.83 -26.40 -8.11
C GLU A 124 -22.21 -27.03 -9.45
N LEU A 125 -21.70 -26.50 -10.57
CA LEU A 125 -21.94 -27.07 -11.89
C LEU A 125 -21.32 -28.48 -12.06
N LYS A 126 -20.20 -28.75 -11.43
CA LYS A 126 -19.60 -30.09 -11.43
C LYS A 126 -20.44 -31.10 -10.63
N GLU A 127 -20.90 -30.71 -9.44
CA GLU A 127 -21.77 -31.54 -8.61
C GLU A 127 -23.07 -31.89 -9.33
N VAL A 128 -23.78 -30.92 -9.93
CA VAL A 128 -25.00 -31.15 -10.71
C VAL A 128 -24.77 -32.08 -11.90
N LYS A 129 -23.61 -31.96 -12.58
CA LYS A 129 -23.27 -32.85 -13.68
C LYS A 129 -22.96 -34.28 -13.24
N GLU A 130 -22.36 -34.47 -12.07
CA GLU A 130 -22.09 -35.78 -11.50
C GLU A 130 -23.38 -36.45 -11.02
N GLU A 131 -24.29 -35.73 -10.37
CA GLU A 131 -25.60 -36.22 -10.00
C GLU A 131 -26.45 -36.63 -11.19
N ALA A 132 -26.42 -35.81 -12.26
CA ALA A 132 -27.14 -36.13 -13.51
C ALA A 132 -26.58 -37.41 -14.19
N LYS A 133 -25.31 -37.70 -14.07
CA LYS A 133 -24.67 -38.92 -14.59
C LYS A 133 -24.98 -40.13 -13.73
N ALA A 134 -25.17 -39.97 -12.41
CA ALA A 134 -25.49 -41.05 -11.50
C ALA A 134 -26.95 -41.54 -11.64
N HIS A 135 -27.86 -40.73 -12.17
CA HIS A 135 -29.27 -41.06 -12.41
C HIS A 135 -29.56 -41.64 -13.81
N HIS A 136 -28.55 -41.79 -14.63
CA HIS A 136 -28.63 -42.51 -15.92
C HIS A 136 -27.90 -43.84 -15.87
#